data_67dd55a9c30e92546e8edd268f1c5646
#
_entry.id   67dd55a9c30e92546e8edd268f1c5646
#
_cell.length_a   1.000
_cell.length_b   1.000
_cell.length_c   1.000
_cell.angle_alpha   90.00
_cell.angle_beta   90.00
_cell.angle_gamma   90.00
#
_symmetry.space_group_name_H-M   'P 1'
#
loop_
_entity.id
_entity.type
_entity.pdbx_description
1 polymer ?
#
loop_
_entity_poly.entity_id
_entity_poly.type
_entity_poly.pdbx_seq_one_letter_code
_entity_poly.pdbx_strand_id
1 'polypeptide(L)'
;MTAAQRYEQLWRELVACDELGFDFGFTVEHHFNPNESWMPSPAIYCTGAAGRTRKMRHGPMGFVVPLYDPVRIAEDAAVLDNVLNGRLELGLVSGIVPDFFGPYRADFKNRRDLANEALVFVKKAFSTEGPLSFEGPFHQYQNVTLSVKPVQKPHPPLWMQSRDADTLAILAQEGVHTGYLFLVPRHEVAPRYREYLTRWNRAGHSTKPNIGYWVLIYVDETDDKAVAKARAYFTHCFTKVFGTRADGGIGYLRLAENFTKRGDPGGAEIAKNAVNLDYLLERNLAFVGSPKTVTAKIKAAAAEGLFNTVLGEFNIGDIAEEDLMRSIRLFGTEVLPELRSFEPY
;
A
#
# COMPACT_ATOMS: atom_id res chain seq x y z
N MET A 1 -19.56 -12.96 10.77
CA MET A 1 -18.50 -12.24 11.54
C MET A 1 -18.94 -10.80 11.74
N THR A 2 -18.79 -10.23 12.95
CA THR A 2 -19.03 -8.81 13.23
C THR A 2 -17.79 -7.99 12.90
N ALA A 3 -17.93 -6.65 12.73
CA ALA A 3 -16.78 -5.78 12.53
C ALA A 3 -15.75 -5.85 13.69
N ALA A 4 -16.22 -5.92 14.94
CA ALA A 4 -15.36 -6.07 16.09
C ALA A 4 -14.52 -7.36 16.03
N GLN A 5 -15.15 -8.49 15.68
CA GLN A 5 -14.46 -9.77 15.50
C GLN A 5 -13.42 -9.69 14.37
N ARG A 6 -13.74 -8.98 13.29
CA ARG A 6 -12.80 -8.81 12.17
C ARG A 6 -11.58 -7.97 12.55
N TYR A 7 -11.76 -6.88 13.29
CA TYR A 7 -10.62 -6.09 13.77
C TYR A 7 -9.72 -6.88 14.72
N GLU A 8 -10.30 -7.65 15.64
CA GLU A 8 -9.50 -8.53 16.53
C GLU A 8 -8.74 -9.59 15.74
N GLN A 9 -9.33 -10.16 14.69
CA GLN A 9 -8.65 -11.08 13.80
C GLN A 9 -7.48 -10.40 13.08
N LEU A 10 -7.68 -9.22 12.49
CA LEU A 10 -6.62 -8.45 11.82
C LEU A 10 -5.46 -8.12 12.78
N TRP A 11 -5.73 -7.80 14.03
CA TRP A 11 -4.66 -7.57 15.02
C TRP A 11 -3.93 -8.86 15.39
N ARG A 12 -4.60 -10.01 15.46
CA ARG A 12 -3.91 -11.31 15.63
C ARG A 12 -3.00 -11.64 14.44
N GLU A 13 -3.44 -11.35 13.23
CA GLU A 13 -2.63 -11.47 12.00
C GLU A 13 -1.36 -10.61 12.10
N LEU A 14 -1.50 -9.34 12.52
CA LEU A 14 -0.35 -8.43 12.70
C LEU A 14 0.62 -8.89 13.81
N VAL A 15 0.10 -9.41 14.92
CA VAL A 15 0.95 -9.96 16.00
C VAL A 15 1.77 -11.12 15.47
N ALA A 16 1.16 -12.05 14.74
CA ALA A 16 1.89 -13.17 14.14
C ALA A 16 2.95 -12.69 13.13
N CYS A 17 2.66 -11.68 12.32
CA CYS A 17 3.64 -11.08 11.43
C CYS A 17 4.81 -10.42 12.19
N ASP A 18 4.53 -9.70 13.28
CA ASP A 18 5.57 -9.09 14.14
C ASP A 18 6.49 -10.13 14.76
N GLU A 19 5.94 -11.24 15.26
CA GLU A 19 6.68 -12.36 15.84
C GLU A 19 7.54 -13.09 14.79
N LEU A 20 7.05 -13.21 13.57
CA LEU A 20 7.75 -13.82 12.43
C LEU A 20 8.79 -12.89 11.79
N GLY A 21 8.85 -11.63 12.22
CA GLY A 21 9.86 -10.68 11.77
C GLY A 21 9.54 -9.96 10.45
N PHE A 22 8.28 -9.80 10.10
CA PHE A 22 7.89 -8.89 9.02
C PHE A 22 8.28 -7.45 9.37
N ASP A 23 8.69 -6.68 8.38
CA ASP A 23 9.17 -5.32 8.60
C ASP A 23 8.04 -4.30 8.73
N PHE A 24 6.95 -4.48 7.96
CA PHE A 24 5.86 -3.53 7.85
C PHE A 24 4.49 -4.18 8.00
N GLY A 25 3.57 -3.48 8.67
CA GLY A 25 2.15 -3.76 8.72
C GLY A 25 1.36 -2.58 8.18
N PHE A 26 1.12 -2.57 6.87
CA PHE A 26 0.36 -1.50 6.23
C PHE A 26 -1.13 -1.79 6.19
N THR A 27 -1.93 -0.74 6.20
CA THR A 27 -3.38 -0.82 6.00
C THR A 27 -3.85 0.16 4.93
N VAL A 28 -4.90 -0.24 4.22
CA VAL A 28 -5.56 0.60 3.21
C VAL A 28 -6.53 1.60 3.84
N GLU A 29 -7.05 2.52 3.03
CA GLU A 29 -8.23 3.31 3.35
C GLU A 29 -9.27 3.14 2.26
N HIS A 30 -10.42 2.52 2.62
CA HIS A 30 -11.53 2.25 1.71
C HIS A 30 -12.86 2.62 2.34
N HIS A 31 -13.77 3.15 1.52
CA HIS A 31 -15.04 3.72 1.97
C HIS A 31 -16.23 3.17 1.20
N PHE A 32 -17.40 3.15 1.87
CA PHE A 32 -18.73 2.97 1.29
C PHE A 32 -18.98 1.64 0.56
N ASN A 33 -18.08 0.66 0.68
CA ASN A 33 -18.30 -0.68 0.15
C ASN A 33 -18.06 -1.74 1.24
N PRO A 34 -19.10 -2.14 1.99
CA PRO A 34 -18.95 -3.09 3.09
C PRO A 34 -18.58 -4.51 2.64
N ASN A 35 -18.69 -4.82 1.35
CA ASN A 35 -18.27 -6.10 0.80
C ASN A 35 -16.77 -6.13 0.49
N GLU A 36 -16.14 -4.97 0.33
CA GLU A 36 -14.72 -4.85 -0.03
C GLU A 36 -13.83 -4.68 1.18
N SER A 37 -14.13 -3.69 2.02
CA SER A 37 -13.25 -3.36 3.13
C SER A 37 -14.02 -2.67 4.26
N TRP A 38 -13.62 -3.00 5.50
CA TRP A 38 -14.08 -2.34 6.72
C TRP A 38 -12.98 -1.45 7.31
N MET A 39 -12.19 -0.78 6.44
CA MET A 39 -11.06 0.04 6.85
C MET A 39 -11.22 1.52 6.41
N PRO A 40 -12.23 2.23 6.96
CA PRO A 40 -12.43 3.64 6.61
C PRO A 40 -11.56 4.60 7.43
N SER A 41 -10.86 4.11 8.46
CA SER A 41 -10.07 4.95 9.39
C SER A 41 -8.75 4.28 9.75
N PRO A 42 -7.75 4.37 8.86
CA PRO A 42 -6.47 3.68 9.04
C PRO A 42 -5.70 4.14 10.28
N ALA A 43 -5.75 5.42 10.64
CA ALA A 43 -5.08 5.93 11.83
C ALA A 43 -5.61 5.28 13.12
N ILE A 44 -6.93 5.17 13.27
CA ILE A 44 -7.55 4.51 14.43
C ILE A 44 -7.14 3.05 14.50
N TYR A 45 -7.15 2.34 13.37
CA TYR A 45 -6.74 0.94 13.30
C TYR A 45 -5.26 0.75 13.70
N CYS A 46 -4.35 1.57 13.17
CA CYS A 46 -2.93 1.52 13.49
C CYS A 46 -2.65 1.81 14.98
N THR A 47 -3.45 2.66 15.62
CA THR A 47 -3.38 2.89 17.07
C THR A 47 -3.64 1.59 17.84
N GLY A 48 -4.60 0.78 17.40
CA GLY A 48 -4.87 -0.55 17.99
C GLY A 48 -3.71 -1.54 17.82
N ALA A 49 -2.95 -1.45 16.74
CA ALA A 49 -1.77 -2.29 16.50
C ALA A 49 -0.58 -1.90 17.40
N ALA A 50 -0.46 -0.63 17.80
CA ALA A 50 0.67 -0.09 18.53
C ALA A 50 0.96 -0.82 19.87
N GLY A 51 -0.09 -1.12 20.61
CA GLY A 51 0.03 -1.84 21.90
C GLY A 51 0.20 -3.36 21.78
N ARG A 52 -0.02 -3.92 20.60
CA ARG A 52 -0.02 -5.35 20.32
C ARG A 52 1.26 -5.86 19.68
N THR A 53 1.97 -4.97 18.96
CA THR A 53 3.22 -5.28 18.24
C THR A 53 4.41 -4.56 18.86
N ARG A 54 5.62 -5.07 18.64
CA ARG A 54 6.84 -4.55 19.29
C ARG A 54 7.91 -4.06 18.31
N LYS A 55 8.06 -4.71 17.15
CA LYS A 55 9.16 -4.48 16.21
C LYS A 55 8.65 -3.94 14.88
N MET A 56 7.58 -4.51 14.37
CA MET A 56 7.02 -4.17 13.07
C MET A 56 6.58 -2.70 13.02
N ARG A 57 6.91 -2.04 11.94
CA ARG A 57 6.51 -0.66 11.65
C ARG A 57 5.10 -0.68 11.06
N HIS A 58 4.31 0.33 11.35
CA HIS A 58 2.91 0.39 10.94
C HIS A 58 2.57 1.71 10.28
N GLY A 59 1.59 1.68 9.40
CA GLY A 59 1.03 2.91 8.88
C GLY A 59 -0.09 2.72 7.87
N PRO A 60 -0.80 3.79 7.54
CA PRO A 60 -1.65 3.81 6.37
C PRO A 60 -0.81 3.70 5.10
N MET A 61 -1.30 2.98 4.10
CA MET A 61 -0.70 2.92 2.77
C MET A 61 -1.80 3.16 1.70
N GLY A 62 -2.40 4.36 1.79
CA GLY A 62 -2.14 5.51 2.69
C GLY A 62 -3.43 6.24 3.02
N PHE A 63 -3.28 7.37 3.67
CA PHE A 63 -4.38 8.32 3.70
C PHE A 63 -4.77 8.72 2.27
N VAL A 64 -6.07 8.66 1.96
CA VAL A 64 -6.60 9.21 0.69
C VAL A 64 -6.65 10.73 0.83
N VAL A 65 -5.52 11.37 0.56
CA VAL A 65 -5.25 12.78 0.89
C VAL A 65 -6.38 13.74 0.54
N PRO A 66 -7.00 13.69 -0.65
CA PRO A 66 -8.06 14.64 -0.99
C PRO A 66 -9.33 14.57 -0.13
N LEU A 67 -9.46 13.55 0.72
CA LEU A 67 -10.58 13.40 1.66
C LEU A 67 -10.34 14.13 2.99
N TYR A 68 -9.13 14.70 3.18
CA TYR A 68 -8.68 15.34 4.41
C TYR A 68 -8.16 16.75 4.16
N ASP A 69 -8.13 17.54 5.23
CA ASP A 69 -7.26 18.69 5.30
C ASP A 69 -5.81 18.26 5.63
N PRO A 70 -4.77 18.73 4.92
CA PRO A 70 -3.38 18.39 5.19
C PRO A 70 -2.90 18.65 6.62
N VAL A 71 -3.44 19.67 7.30
CA VAL A 71 -3.16 19.91 8.72
C VAL A 71 -3.65 18.74 9.57
N ARG A 72 -4.85 18.23 9.28
CA ARG A 72 -5.40 17.08 10.00
C ARG A 72 -4.55 15.83 9.82
N ILE A 73 -4.08 15.57 8.60
CA ILE A 73 -3.14 14.45 8.35
C ILE A 73 -1.87 14.62 9.19
N ALA A 74 -1.30 15.84 9.24
CA ALA A 74 -0.10 16.10 10.00
C ALA A 74 -0.31 15.89 11.51
N GLU A 75 -1.45 16.32 12.07
CA GLU A 75 -1.78 16.12 13.48
C GLU A 75 -1.96 14.61 13.80
N ASP A 76 -2.79 13.91 13.02
CA ASP A 76 -3.04 12.48 13.23
C ASP A 76 -1.76 11.65 13.11
N ALA A 77 -0.92 11.95 12.11
CA ALA A 77 0.34 11.25 11.91
C ALA A 77 1.36 11.55 13.03
N ALA A 78 1.42 12.79 13.52
CA ALA A 78 2.28 13.12 14.65
C ALA A 78 1.88 12.38 15.93
N VAL A 79 0.58 12.32 16.23
CA VAL A 79 0.06 11.55 17.37
C VAL A 79 0.33 10.06 17.18
N LEU A 80 0.05 9.53 15.99
CA LEU A 80 0.25 8.11 15.67
C LEU A 80 1.72 7.69 15.80
N ASP A 81 2.67 8.53 15.37
CA ASP A 81 4.10 8.25 15.51
C ASP A 81 4.52 8.15 16.99
N ASN A 82 3.98 9.03 17.84
CA ASN A 82 4.20 8.95 19.29
C ASN A 82 3.60 7.69 19.90
N VAL A 83 2.37 7.32 19.54
CA VAL A 83 1.70 6.12 20.03
C VAL A 83 2.42 4.85 19.56
N LEU A 84 2.94 4.84 18.34
CA LEU A 84 3.76 3.76 17.77
C LEU A 84 5.22 3.78 18.28
N ASN A 85 5.60 4.75 19.10
CA ASN A 85 6.95 4.94 19.61
C ASN A 85 8.01 4.95 18.48
N GLY A 86 7.80 5.81 17.47
CA GLY A 86 8.71 5.99 16.33
C GLY A 86 8.68 4.86 15.29
N ARG A 87 7.60 4.05 15.25
CA ARG A 87 7.42 2.98 14.26
C ARG A 87 6.40 3.32 13.17
N LEU A 88 6.06 4.59 12.99
CA LEU A 88 5.19 5.01 11.91
C LEU A 88 5.91 4.96 10.56
N GLU A 89 5.22 4.41 9.56
CA GLU A 89 5.46 4.58 8.13
C GLU A 89 4.26 5.34 7.54
N LEU A 90 4.45 6.55 7.08
CA LEU A 90 3.33 7.41 6.68
C LEU A 90 3.08 7.35 5.17
N GLY A 91 2.07 6.62 4.77
CA GLY A 91 1.61 6.58 3.38
C GLY A 91 0.58 7.67 3.07
N LEU A 92 0.76 8.33 1.96
CA LEU A 92 -0.14 9.30 1.37
C LEU A 92 -0.52 8.85 -0.04
N VAL A 93 -1.79 8.88 -0.41
CA VAL A 93 -2.25 8.47 -1.74
C VAL A 93 -3.26 9.46 -2.31
N SER A 94 -3.28 9.56 -3.63
CA SER A 94 -4.24 10.43 -4.31
C SER A 94 -5.66 9.84 -4.41
N GLY A 95 -5.82 8.55 -4.09
CA GLY A 95 -7.08 7.82 -4.31
C GLY A 95 -7.35 7.48 -5.77
N ILE A 96 -7.87 6.27 -6.00
CA ILE A 96 -8.18 5.77 -7.35
C ILE A 96 -9.66 5.44 -7.56
N VAL A 97 -10.44 5.41 -6.50
CA VAL A 97 -11.87 5.06 -6.49
C VAL A 97 -12.71 6.34 -6.47
N PRO A 98 -13.35 6.74 -7.58
CA PRO A 98 -14.09 8.00 -7.65
C PRO A 98 -15.24 8.11 -6.63
N ASP A 99 -15.85 6.98 -6.30
CA ASP A 99 -17.02 6.92 -5.42
C ASP A 99 -16.73 7.36 -3.98
N PHE A 100 -15.45 7.37 -3.57
CA PHE A 100 -15.07 7.86 -2.23
C PHE A 100 -15.20 9.37 -2.12
N PHE A 101 -15.06 10.11 -3.24
CA PHE A 101 -14.91 11.56 -3.22
C PHE A 101 -16.23 12.32 -3.05
N GLY A 102 -17.32 11.82 -3.65
CA GLY A 102 -18.61 12.50 -3.62
C GLY A 102 -19.13 12.79 -2.21
N PRO A 103 -19.24 11.80 -1.30
CA PRO A 103 -19.72 12.00 0.05
C PRO A 103 -18.85 12.97 0.88
N TYR A 104 -17.54 13.02 0.61
CA TYR A 104 -16.62 13.97 1.25
C TYR A 104 -16.55 15.33 0.54
N ARG A 105 -17.28 15.52 -0.58
CA ARG A 105 -17.21 16.73 -1.42
C ARG A 105 -15.81 17.06 -1.90
N ALA A 106 -14.99 16.02 -2.09
CA ALA A 106 -13.59 16.13 -2.47
C ALA A 106 -13.40 16.18 -3.99
N ASP A 107 -12.32 16.80 -4.45
CA ASP A 107 -12.01 16.97 -5.85
C ASP A 107 -11.23 15.77 -6.42
N PHE A 108 -11.94 14.88 -7.11
CA PHE A 108 -11.30 13.74 -7.79
C PHE A 108 -10.44 14.17 -8.98
N LYS A 109 -10.75 15.27 -9.64
CA LYS A 109 -10.03 15.73 -10.84
C LYS A 109 -8.60 16.14 -10.49
N ASN A 110 -8.43 16.94 -9.45
CA ASN A 110 -7.13 17.48 -9.03
C ASN A 110 -6.46 16.63 -7.93
N ARG A 111 -6.94 15.41 -7.69
CA ARG A 111 -6.48 14.56 -6.57
C ARG A 111 -4.98 14.32 -6.48
N ARG A 112 -4.26 14.29 -7.64
CA ARG A 112 -2.80 14.08 -7.65
C ARG A 112 -2.07 15.33 -7.18
N ASP A 113 -2.48 16.48 -7.69
CA ASP A 113 -1.85 17.75 -7.32
C ASP A 113 -2.13 18.10 -5.87
N LEU A 114 -3.35 17.82 -5.38
CA LEU A 114 -3.72 17.90 -3.97
C LEU A 114 -2.82 17.01 -3.10
N ALA A 115 -2.58 15.76 -3.52
CA ALA A 115 -1.73 14.83 -2.78
C ALA A 115 -0.25 15.26 -2.77
N ASN A 116 0.25 15.74 -3.91
CA ASN A 116 1.62 16.24 -4.02
C ASN A 116 1.84 17.49 -3.16
N GLU A 117 0.88 18.43 -3.17
CA GLU A 117 0.95 19.63 -2.32
C GLU A 117 0.89 19.29 -0.83
N ALA A 118 -0.04 18.41 -0.44
CA ALA A 118 -0.17 17.96 0.94
C ALA A 118 1.09 17.24 1.44
N LEU A 119 1.76 16.44 0.60
CA LEU A 119 3.04 15.83 0.92
C LEU A 119 4.08 16.88 1.33
N VAL A 120 4.22 17.95 0.53
CA VAL A 120 5.16 19.03 0.81
C VAL A 120 4.78 19.76 2.11
N PHE A 121 3.48 20.04 2.31
CA PHE A 121 3.00 20.67 3.54
C PHE A 121 3.29 19.81 4.78
N VAL A 122 2.90 18.54 4.77
CA VAL A 122 3.07 17.62 5.91
C VAL A 122 4.55 17.50 6.30
N LYS A 123 5.43 17.36 5.30
CA LYS A 123 6.88 17.31 5.52
C LYS A 123 7.40 18.59 6.18
N LYS A 124 6.99 19.77 5.69
CA LYS A 124 7.33 21.06 6.30
C LYS A 124 6.77 21.19 7.71
N ALA A 125 5.52 20.78 7.94
CA ALA A 125 4.88 20.87 9.23
C ALA A 125 5.61 20.04 10.30
N PHE A 126 6.21 18.92 9.93
CA PHE A 126 7.01 18.12 10.87
C PHE A 126 8.38 18.70 11.18
N SER A 127 9.06 19.28 10.18
CA SER A 127 10.43 19.78 10.30
C SER A 127 10.54 21.25 10.76
N THR A 128 9.46 22.03 10.66
CA THR A 128 9.48 23.45 11.08
C THR A 128 9.30 23.57 12.58
N GLU A 129 10.24 24.24 13.23
CA GLU A 129 10.09 24.66 14.63
C GLU A 129 9.26 25.95 14.69
N GLY A 130 8.22 25.98 15.54
CA GLY A 130 7.31 27.11 15.68
C GLY A 130 6.21 27.20 14.61
N PRO A 131 5.63 28.40 14.42
CA PRO A 131 4.53 28.60 13.49
C PRO A 131 4.96 28.44 12.02
N LEU A 132 4.19 27.71 11.25
CA LEU A 132 4.34 27.52 9.82
C LEU A 132 3.26 28.29 9.05
N SER A 133 3.67 29.12 8.11
CA SER A 133 2.79 29.62 7.05
C SER A 133 3.12 28.89 5.74
N PHE A 134 2.09 28.55 4.99
CA PHE A 134 2.20 27.80 3.74
C PHE A 134 1.25 28.39 2.70
N GLU A 135 1.76 28.64 1.51
CA GLU A 135 0.99 29.11 0.36
C GLU A 135 1.17 28.14 -0.79
N GLY A 136 0.15 27.31 -1.01
CA GLY A 136 0.07 26.38 -2.12
C GLY A 136 -1.08 26.74 -3.06
N PRO A 137 -1.12 26.13 -4.25
CA PRO A 137 -2.23 26.28 -5.19
C PRO A 137 -3.61 25.89 -4.64
N PHE A 138 -3.68 24.95 -3.71
CA PHE A 138 -4.94 24.41 -3.18
C PHE A 138 -5.13 24.74 -1.70
N HIS A 139 -4.05 24.82 -0.90
CA HIS A 139 -4.13 25.05 0.53
C HIS A 139 -3.26 26.26 0.93
N GLN A 140 -3.83 27.08 1.80
CA GLN A 140 -3.15 28.25 2.34
C GLN A 140 -3.33 28.26 3.86
N TYR A 141 -2.23 28.32 4.59
CA TYR A 141 -2.22 28.32 6.04
C TYR A 141 -1.38 29.46 6.58
N GLN A 142 -1.84 30.07 7.69
CA GLN A 142 -1.14 31.15 8.36
C GLN A 142 -0.89 30.77 9.82
N ASN A 143 0.38 30.79 10.25
CA ASN A 143 0.78 30.61 11.62
C ASN A 143 0.30 29.30 12.29
N VAL A 144 0.27 28.18 11.54
CA VAL A 144 -0.09 26.87 12.06
C VAL A 144 1.05 26.32 12.91
N THR A 145 0.74 25.91 14.13
CA THR A 145 1.68 25.22 15.02
C THR A 145 1.10 23.88 15.42
N LEU A 146 1.78 22.79 15.08
CA LEU A 146 1.37 21.46 15.53
C LEU A 146 1.62 21.34 17.03
N SER A 147 0.58 20.99 17.79
CA SER A 147 0.66 20.78 19.25
C SER A 147 1.54 19.60 19.64
N VAL A 148 1.65 18.61 18.73
CA VAL A 148 2.47 17.41 18.89
C VAL A 148 3.36 17.26 17.66
N LYS A 149 4.63 16.94 17.87
CA LYS A 149 5.56 16.61 16.77
C LYS A 149 5.85 15.12 16.76
N PRO A 150 6.17 14.53 15.59
CA PRO A 150 6.62 13.15 15.53
C PRO A 150 7.85 12.89 16.36
N VAL A 151 8.00 11.68 16.88
CA VAL A 151 9.22 11.18 17.53
C VAL A 151 10.36 11.08 16.51
N GLN A 152 10.05 10.57 15.33
CA GLN A 152 11.03 10.40 14.25
C GLN A 152 11.44 11.76 13.66
N LYS A 153 12.74 11.92 13.42
CA LYS A 153 13.33 13.18 12.89
C LYS A 153 14.04 12.94 11.57
N PRO A 154 13.93 13.85 10.61
CA PRO A 154 13.14 15.09 10.64
C PRO A 154 11.64 14.86 10.56
N HIS A 155 11.20 13.67 10.11
CA HIS A 155 9.83 13.19 10.00
C HIS A 155 9.81 11.66 9.90
N PRO A 156 8.66 10.98 10.11
CA PRO A 156 8.51 9.56 9.78
C PRO A 156 8.83 9.29 8.31
N PRO A 157 9.30 8.10 7.94
CA PRO A 157 9.41 7.72 6.53
C PRO A 157 8.09 7.91 5.82
N LEU A 158 8.15 8.53 4.63
CA LEU A 158 6.99 8.87 3.82
C LEU A 158 6.88 7.94 2.63
N TRP A 159 5.67 7.55 2.29
CA TRP A 159 5.36 6.69 1.16
C TRP A 159 4.28 7.31 0.28
N MET A 160 4.44 7.22 -1.03
CA MET A 160 3.39 7.52 -1.99
C MET A 160 3.49 6.59 -3.20
N GLN A 161 2.52 5.71 -3.34
CA GLN A 161 2.47 4.83 -4.50
C GLN A 161 2.18 5.64 -5.77
N SER A 162 3.05 5.56 -6.74
CA SER A 162 2.88 6.22 -8.04
C SER A 162 3.63 5.50 -9.14
N ARG A 163 3.09 5.59 -10.36
CA ARG A 163 3.76 5.25 -11.63
C ARG A 163 3.83 6.43 -12.58
N ASP A 164 3.34 7.58 -12.14
CA ASP A 164 3.37 8.82 -12.89
C ASP A 164 4.77 9.44 -12.81
N ALA A 165 5.33 9.82 -13.97
CA ALA A 165 6.71 10.27 -14.05
C ALA A 165 6.96 11.59 -13.30
N ASP A 166 6.00 12.51 -13.35
CA ASP A 166 6.13 13.82 -12.68
C ASP A 166 6.03 13.65 -11.17
N THR A 167 5.07 12.85 -10.72
CA THR A 167 4.98 12.50 -9.29
C THR A 167 6.25 11.80 -8.82
N LEU A 168 6.77 10.79 -9.55
CA LEU A 168 8.01 10.10 -9.17
C LEU A 168 9.21 11.04 -9.09
N ALA A 169 9.26 12.09 -9.94
CA ALA A 169 10.31 13.10 -9.85
C ALA A 169 10.24 13.89 -8.55
N ILE A 170 9.04 14.29 -8.12
CA ILE A 170 8.79 14.94 -6.82
C ILE A 170 9.18 14.02 -5.67
N LEU A 171 8.73 12.76 -5.70
CA LEU A 171 9.01 11.79 -4.64
C LEU A 171 10.51 11.56 -4.47
N ALA A 172 11.25 11.44 -5.58
CA ALA A 172 12.70 11.29 -5.54
C ALA A 172 13.40 12.51 -4.95
N GLN A 173 12.96 13.71 -5.33
CA GLN A 173 13.52 14.96 -4.78
C GLN A 173 13.24 15.09 -3.29
N GLU A 174 12.05 14.72 -2.86
CA GLU A 174 11.58 14.87 -1.48
C GLU A 174 12.01 13.71 -0.56
N GLY A 175 12.67 12.66 -1.06
CA GLY A 175 13.09 11.51 -0.26
C GLY A 175 11.90 10.64 0.20
N VAL A 176 10.91 10.46 -0.66
CA VAL A 176 9.69 9.72 -0.38
C VAL A 176 9.71 8.35 -1.05
N HIS A 177 9.49 7.29 -0.29
CA HIS A 177 9.37 5.93 -0.78
C HIS A 177 8.17 5.79 -1.72
N THR A 178 8.24 4.83 -2.65
CA THR A 178 7.19 4.65 -3.65
C THR A 178 6.83 3.18 -3.84
N GLY A 179 5.92 2.91 -4.75
CA GLY A 179 5.52 1.55 -5.10
C GLY A 179 4.41 1.51 -6.14
N TYR A 180 4.02 0.30 -6.53
CA TYR A 180 2.99 0.07 -7.52
C TYR A 180 2.24 -1.24 -7.29
N LEU A 181 1.08 -1.37 -7.93
CA LEU A 181 0.18 -2.50 -7.82
C LEU A 181 0.51 -3.59 -8.85
N PHE A 182 0.17 -4.84 -8.56
CA PHE A 182 0.26 -5.96 -9.50
C PHE A 182 -0.53 -5.76 -10.80
N LEU A 183 -1.53 -4.87 -10.79
CA LEU A 183 -2.33 -4.50 -11.98
C LEU A 183 -1.55 -3.64 -13.01
N VAL A 184 -0.27 -3.41 -12.77
CA VAL A 184 0.58 -2.62 -13.66
C VAL A 184 1.67 -3.50 -14.26
N PRO A 185 1.84 -3.55 -15.59
CA PRO A 185 2.91 -4.33 -16.22
C PRO A 185 4.28 -3.84 -15.75
N ARG A 186 5.07 -4.74 -15.13
CA ARG A 186 6.36 -4.38 -14.54
C ARG A 186 7.34 -3.81 -15.56
N HIS A 187 7.40 -4.41 -16.75
CA HIS A 187 8.30 -3.95 -17.82
C HIS A 187 7.99 -2.54 -18.32
N GLU A 188 6.73 -2.10 -18.24
CA GLU A 188 6.33 -0.74 -18.64
C GLU A 188 6.74 0.32 -17.60
N VAL A 189 6.77 -0.05 -16.32
CA VAL A 189 7.07 0.89 -15.23
C VAL A 189 8.53 0.87 -14.81
N ALA A 190 9.26 -0.21 -15.03
CA ALA A 190 10.68 -0.32 -14.66
C ALA A 190 11.56 0.85 -15.17
N PRO A 191 11.40 1.36 -16.40
CA PRO A 191 12.15 2.55 -16.84
C PRO A 191 11.91 3.78 -15.98
N ARG A 192 10.68 4.00 -15.52
CA ARG A 192 10.29 5.13 -14.65
C ARG A 192 10.92 5.00 -13.25
N TYR A 193 11.00 3.78 -12.73
CA TYR A 193 11.69 3.53 -11.45
C TYR A 193 13.20 3.65 -11.55
N ARG A 194 13.82 3.32 -12.70
CA ARG A 194 15.24 3.64 -12.93
C ARG A 194 15.50 5.13 -12.89
N GLU A 195 14.64 5.93 -13.51
CA GLU A 195 14.75 7.39 -13.45
C GLU A 195 14.53 7.91 -12.03
N TYR A 196 13.55 7.36 -11.30
CA TYR A 196 13.33 7.67 -9.87
C TYR A 196 14.60 7.40 -9.04
N LEU A 197 15.22 6.23 -9.18
CA LEU A 197 16.47 5.89 -8.50
C LEU A 197 17.61 6.83 -8.87
N THR A 198 17.71 7.20 -10.15
CA THR A 198 18.72 8.16 -10.62
C THR A 198 18.52 9.53 -9.95
N ARG A 199 17.30 10.02 -9.89
CA ARG A 199 16.95 11.29 -9.24
C ARG A 199 17.15 11.23 -7.73
N TRP A 200 16.79 10.13 -7.09
CA TRP A 200 17.03 9.90 -5.66
C TRP A 200 18.51 10.05 -5.31
N ASN A 201 19.38 9.39 -6.07
CA ASN A 201 20.82 9.47 -5.87
C ASN A 201 21.36 10.89 -6.09
N ARG A 202 20.85 11.62 -7.10
CA ARG A 202 21.24 13.01 -7.35
C ARG A 202 20.81 13.96 -6.24
N ALA A 203 19.67 13.69 -5.61
CA ALA A 203 19.19 14.48 -4.48
C ALA A 203 20.04 14.29 -3.21
N GLY A 204 20.92 13.30 -3.16
CA GLY A 204 21.90 13.11 -2.07
C GLY A 204 21.30 12.49 -0.83
N HIS A 205 20.21 11.76 -0.92
CA HIS A 205 19.64 11.04 0.22
C HIS A 205 20.61 9.98 0.74
N SER A 206 20.71 9.86 2.05
CA SER A 206 21.66 8.95 2.73
C SER A 206 21.24 7.48 2.73
N THR A 207 20.01 7.20 2.38
CA THR A 207 19.44 5.83 2.37
C THR A 207 18.96 5.44 0.98
N LYS A 208 18.91 4.14 0.70
CA LYS A 208 18.21 3.62 -0.48
C LYS A 208 16.69 3.82 -0.33
N PRO A 209 15.95 4.15 -1.39
CA PRO A 209 14.50 4.19 -1.32
C PRO A 209 13.91 2.78 -1.25
N ASN A 210 12.77 2.65 -0.59
CA ASN A 210 11.93 1.48 -0.78
C ASN A 210 11.06 1.69 -2.03
N ILE A 211 11.01 0.68 -2.89
CA ILE A 211 10.05 0.56 -3.99
C ILE A 211 9.19 -0.66 -3.69
N GLY A 212 7.95 -0.41 -3.30
CA GLY A 212 6.98 -1.43 -2.90
C GLY A 212 6.27 -2.05 -4.10
N TYR A 213 6.09 -3.36 -4.09
CA TYR A 213 5.21 -4.06 -5.03
C TYR A 213 4.05 -4.69 -4.28
N TRP A 214 2.85 -4.12 -4.44
CA TRP A 214 1.64 -4.67 -3.84
C TRP A 214 1.10 -5.83 -4.67
N VAL A 215 0.97 -6.99 -4.05
CA VAL A 215 0.67 -8.24 -4.72
C VAL A 215 -0.05 -9.22 -3.79
N LEU A 216 -0.96 -10.02 -4.36
CA LEU A 216 -1.65 -11.08 -3.66
C LEU A 216 -0.71 -12.29 -3.45
N ILE A 217 -0.65 -12.81 -2.22
CA ILE A 217 0.25 -13.92 -1.84
C ILE A 217 -0.53 -15.02 -1.14
N TYR A 218 -0.34 -16.26 -1.58
CA TYR A 218 -0.80 -17.44 -0.85
C TYR A 218 0.26 -18.55 -0.87
N VAL A 219 0.71 -18.96 0.30
CA VAL A 219 1.72 -20.01 0.48
C VAL A 219 1.11 -21.22 1.17
N ASP A 220 1.34 -22.40 0.62
CA ASP A 220 1.00 -23.69 1.27
C ASP A 220 2.19 -24.66 1.14
N GLU A 221 2.12 -25.81 1.75
CA GLU A 221 3.19 -26.80 1.80
C GLU A 221 3.68 -27.25 0.41
N THR A 222 2.76 -27.35 -0.56
CA THR A 222 3.06 -27.73 -1.93
C THR A 222 2.37 -26.81 -2.93
N ASP A 223 2.90 -26.74 -4.16
CA ASP A 223 2.34 -25.92 -5.23
C ASP A 223 0.89 -26.33 -5.55
N ASP A 224 0.60 -27.63 -5.60
CA ASP A 224 -0.74 -28.15 -5.91
C ASP A 224 -1.76 -27.73 -4.84
N LYS A 225 -1.42 -27.86 -3.55
CA LYS A 225 -2.28 -27.42 -2.45
C LYS A 225 -2.52 -25.91 -2.50
N ALA A 226 -1.45 -25.16 -2.72
CA ALA A 226 -1.53 -23.70 -2.77
C ALA A 226 -2.43 -23.23 -3.93
N VAL A 227 -2.24 -23.76 -5.14
CA VAL A 227 -3.01 -23.37 -6.31
C VAL A 227 -4.47 -23.79 -6.17
N ALA A 228 -4.75 -24.99 -5.67
CA ALA A 228 -6.11 -25.48 -5.48
C ALA A 228 -6.94 -24.57 -4.55
N LYS A 229 -6.36 -24.16 -3.41
CA LYS A 229 -7.03 -23.25 -2.45
C LYS A 229 -7.09 -21.81 -2.95
N ALA A 230 -5.97 -21.28 -3.45
CA ALA A 230 -5.92 -19.93 -3.96
C ALA A 230 -6.95 -19.67 -5.06
N ARG A 231 -7.24 -20.66 -5.91
CA ARG A 231 -8.23 -20.52 -6.98
C ARG A 231 -9.60 -20.12 -6.47
N ALA A 232 -10.07 -20.71 -5.38
CA ALA A 232 -11.35 -20.35 -4.76
C ALA A 232 -11.30 -18.93 -4.16
N TYR A 233 -10.27 -18.63 -3.37
CA TYR A 233 -10.11 -17.34 -2.71
C TYR A 233 -9.95 -16.17 -3.70
N PHE A 234 -9.14 -16.35 -4.75
CA PHE A 234 -8.97 -15.33 -5.78
C PHE A 234 -10.26 -15.12 -6.60
N THR A 235 -10.95 -16.19 -6.96
CA THR A 235 -12.25 -16.08 -7.65
C THR A 235 -13.24 -15.31 -6.78
N HIS A 236 -13.34 -15.62 -5.49
CA HIS A 236 -14.20 -14.89 -4.57
C HIS A 236 -13.79 -13.41 -4.46
N CYS A 237 -12.51 -13.13 -4.29
CA CYS A 237 -11.97 -11.77 -4.21
C CYS A 237 -12.41 -10.92 -5.40
N PHE A 238 -12.16 -11.38 -6.61
CA PHE A 238 -12.43 -10.57 -7.81
C PHE A 238 -13.90 -10.59 -8.28
N THR A 239 -14.72 -11.55 -7.83
CA THR A 239 -16.14 -11.62 -8.21
C THR A 239 -17.07 -11.10 -7.13
N LYS A 240 -16.71 -11.19 -5.87
CA LYS A 240 -17.59 -10.80 -4.74
C LYS A 240 -17.08 -9.57 -4.01
N VAL A 241 -15.76 -9.49 -3.73
CA VAL A 241 -15.19 -8.35 -3.01
C VAL A 241 -15.05 -7.15 -3.95
N PHE A 242 -14.20 -7.27 -4.97
CA PHE A 242 -14.03 -6.22 -5.99
C PHE A 242 -15.14 -6.22 -7.05
N GLY A 243 -15.95 -7.28 -7.11
CA GLY A 243 -16.98 -7.47 -8.13
C GLY A 243 -18.35 -6.91 -7.80
N THR A 244 -18.68 -6.68 -6.54
CA THR A 244 -20.01 -6.21 -6.12
C THR A 244 -19.92 -4.78 -5.61
N ARG A 245 -20.41 -3.85 -6.43
CA ARG A 245 -20.58 -2.45 -6.02
C ARG A 245 -22.04 -2.19 -5.64
N ALA A 246 -22.28 -1.11 -4.90
CA ALA A 246 -23.63 -0.69 -4.50
C ALA A 246 -24.57 -0.46 -5.71
N ASP A 247 -24.00 -0.16 -6.89
CA ASP A 247 -24.74 0.05 -8.14
C ASP A 247 -24.87 -1.22 -9.02
N GLY A 248 -24.47 -2.40 -8.51
CA GLY A 248 -24.54 -3.68 -9.21
C GLY A 248 -23.49 -3.89 -10.31
N GLY A 249 -22.53 -2.98 -10.47
CA GLY A 249 -21.47 -3.09 -11.46
C GLY A 249 -20.37 -4.08 -11.04
N ILE A 250 -19.71 -4.70 -12.00
CA ILE A 250 -18.60 -5.60 -11.79
C ILE A 250 -17.31 -4.77 -11.64
N GLY A 251 -16.78 -4.64 -10.41
CA GLY A 251 -15.73 -3.70 -10.05
C GLY A 251 -14.44 -3.85 -10.84
N TYR A 252 -13.95 -5.07 -11.09
CA TYR A 252 -12.72 -5.29 -11.87
C TYR A 252 -12.89 -4.93 -13.36
N LEU A 253 -14.09 -5.07 -13.94
CA LEU A 253 -14.36 -4.62 -15.31
C LEU A 253 -14.40 -3.09 -15.41
N ARG A 254 -14.98 -2.42 -14.41
CA ARG A 254 -14.89 -0.95 -14.33
C ARG A 254 -13.47 -0.45 -14.14
N LEU A 255 -12.67 -1.17 -13.35
CA LEU A 255 -11.26 -0.86 -13.22
C LEU A 255 -10.55 -0.97 -14.58
N ALA A 256 -10.83 -2.02 -15.34
CA ALA A 256 -10.32 -2.18 -16.71
C ALA A 256 -10.76 -1.04 -17.65
N GLU A 257 -12.03 -0.63 -17.58
CA GLU A 257 -12.52 0.54 -18.33
C GLU A 257 -11.79 1.82 -17.93
N ASN A 258 -11.55 2.03 -16.65
CA ASN A 258 -10.82 3.19 -16.15
C ASN A 258 -9.38 3.21 -16.64
N PHE A 259 -8.69 2.07 -16.70
CA PHE A 259 -7.37 1.96 -17.31
C PHE A 259 -7.41 2.28 -18.81
N THR A 260 -8.39 1.73 -19.53
CA THR A 260 -8.57 2.04 -20.97
C THR A 260 -8.77 3.53 -21.22
N LYS A 261 -9.66 4.18 -20.45
CA LYS A 261 -9.91 5.63 -20.56
C LYS A 261 -8.68 6.51 -20.27
N ARG A 262 -7.72 5.98 -19.53
CA ARG A 262 -6.45 6.65 -19.19
C ARG A 262 -5.32 6.35 -20.19
N GLY A 263 -5.60 5.58 -21.24
CA GLY A 263 -4.59 5.18 -22.22
C GLY A 263 -3.61 4.14 -21.68
N ASP A 264 -4.06 3.27 -20.77
CA ASP A 264 -3.27 2.20 -20.16
C ASP A 264 -3.84 0.82 -20.56
N PRO A 265 -3.51 0.32 -21.76
CA PRO A 265 -4.01 -0.95 -22.25
C PRO A 265 -3.46 -2.15 -21.47
N GLY A 266 -2.22 -2.08 -20.98
CA GLY A 266 -1.61 -3.14 -20.19
C GLY A 266 -2.32 -3.34 -18.85
N GLY A 267 -2.59 -2.27 -18.11
CA GLY A 267 -3.37 -2.33 -16.88
C GLY A 267 -4.82 -2.79 -17.12
N ALA A 268 -5.41 -2.36 -18.23
CA ALA A 268 -6.75 -2.79 -18.62
C ALA A 268 -6.82 -4.30 -18.93
N GLU A 269 -5.82 -4.85 -19.61
CA GLU A 269 -5.72 -6.28 -19.88
C GLU A 269 -5.60 -7.09 -18.59
N ILE A 270 -4.69 -6.70 -17.70
CA ILE A 270 -4.51 -7.37 -16.41
C ILE A 270 -5.81 -7.33 -15.60
N ALA A 271 -6.46 -6.17 -15.50
CA ALA A 271 -7.70 -6.03 -14.77
C ALA A 271 -8.84 -6.92 -15.32
N LYS A 272 -8.97 -7.04 -16.64
CA LYS A 272 -9.95 -7.94 -17.28
C LYS A 272 -9.72 -9.41 -16.95
N ASN A 273 -8.46 -9.80 -16.75
CA ASN A 273 -8.06 -11.19 -16.48
C ASN A 273 -7.80 -11.45 -14.99
N ALA A 274 -8.10 -10.51 -14.09
CA ALA A 274 -7.81 -10.64 -12.66
C ALA A 274 -8.49 -11.84 -11.99
N VAL A 275 -9.65 -12.27 -12.51
CA VAL A 275 -10.36 -13.48 -12.04
C VAL A 275 -9.70 -14.80 -12.49
N ASN A 276 -8.80 -14.77 -13.45
CA ASN A 276 -8.12 -15.93 -13.98
C ASN A 276 -6.79 -16.16 -13.26
N LEU A 277 -6.78 -17.05 -12.29
CA LEU A 277 -5.57 -17.34 -11.51
C LEU A 277 -4.41 -17.82 -12.39
N ASP A 278 -4.66 -18.65 -13.41
CA ASP A 278 -3.59 -19.16 -14.27
C ASP A 278 -2.91 -18.02 -15.03
N TYR A 279 -3.69 -17.07 -15.55
CA TYR A 279 -3.17 -15.84 -16.16
C TYR A 279 -2.27 -15.05 -15.22
N LEU A 280 -2.69 -14.90 -13.95
CA LEU A 280 -1.90 -14.19 -12.94
C LEU A 280 -0.59 -14.93 -12.61
N LEU A 281 -0.65 -16.25 -12.48
CA LEU A 281 0.51 -17.09 -12.14
C LEU A 281 1.56 -17.15 -13.26
N GLU A 282 1.13 -17.29 -14.52
CA GLU A 282 2.00 -17.29 -15.69
C GLU A 282 2.81 -15.98 -15.84
N ARG A 283 2.22 -14.87 -15.41
CA ARG A 283 2.83 -13.52 -15.50
C ARG A 283 3.46 -13.02 -14.21
N ASN A 284 3.52 -13.87 -13.18
CA ASN A 284 3.97 -13.51 -11.84
C ASN A 284 3.26 -12.26 -11.27
N LEU A 285 1.95 -12.14 -11.52
CA LEU A 285 1.09 -11.07 -11.00
C LEU A 285 0.44 -11.46 -9.67
N ALA A 286 0.59 -12.70 -9.25
CA ALA A 286 0.29 -13.22 -7.93
C ALA A 286 1.36 -14.24 -7.53
N PHE A 287 1.70 -14.32 -6.25
CA PHE A 287 2.69 -15.26 -5.75
C PHE A 287 1.99 -16.37 -4.97
N VAL A 288 1.72 -17.47 -5.66
CA VAL A 288 1.06 -18.64 -5.12
C VAL A 288 1.93 -19.88 -5.36
N GLY A 289 2.07 -20.69 -4.33
CA GLY A 289 2.86 -21.94 -4.39
C GLY A 289 3.45 -22.35 -3.06
N SER A 290 4.37 -23.32 -3.12
CA SER A 290 5.24 -23.69 -2.00
C SER A 290 6.22 -22.54 -1.66
N PRO A 291 6.82 -22.52 -0.48
CA PRO A 291 7.82 -21.50 -0.11
C PRO A 291 8.92 -21.34 -1.17
N LYS A 292 9.42 -22.45 -1.70
CA LYS A 292 10.46 -22.45 -2.76
C LYS A 292 9.97 -21.75 -4.04
N THR A 293 8.78 -22.06 -4.48
CA THR A 293 8.17 -21.49 -5.71
C THR A 293 7.89 -20.00 -5.52
N VAL A 294 7.32 -19.60 -4.37
CA VAL A 294 7.02 -18.20 -4.08
C VAL A 294 8.31 -17.38 -3.98
N THR A 295 9.34 -17.88 -3.32
CA THR A 295 10.65 -17.21 -3.25
C THR A 295 11.23 -16.96 -4.64
N ALA A 296 11.25 -17.98 -5.50
CA ALA A 296 11.79 -17.87 -6.86
C ALA A 296 11.00 -16.84 -7.70
N LYS A 297 9.67 -16.86 -7.63
CA LYS A 297 8.79 -15.92 -8.34
C LYS A 297 8.99 -14.48 -7.87
N ILE A 298 9.10 -14.25 -6.56
CA ILE A 298 9.36 -12.90 -6.00
C ILE A 298 10.71 -12.38 -6.50
N LYS A 299 11.79 -13.18 -6.41
CA LYS A 299 13.12 -12.78 -6.86
C LYS A 299 13.13 -12.42 -8.36
N ALA A 300 12.49 -13.23 -9.21
CA ALA A 300 12.37 -12.96 -10.64
C ALA A 300 11.57 -11.68 -10.94
N ALA A 301 10.42 -11.50 -10.28
CA ALA A 301 9.59 -10.33 -10.47
C ALA A 301 10.27 -9.04 -9.96
N ALA A 302 11.04 -9.12 -8.87
CA ALA A 302 11.77 -7.97 -8.32
C ALA A 302 12.89 -7.51 -9.26
N ALA A 303 13.60 -8.42 -9.86
CA ALA A 303 14.64 -8.10 -10.87
C ALA A 303 14.04 -7.44 -12.13
N GLU A 304 12.85 -7.89 -12.57
CA GLU A 304 12.14 -7.30 -13.71
C GLU A 304 11.57 -5.91 -13.37
N GLY A 305 10.93 -5.78 -12.22
CA GLY A 305 10.10 -4.62 -11.84
C GLY A 305 10.81 -3.58 -10.98
N LEU A 306 12.06 -3.81 -10.60
CA LEU A 306 12.86 -2.92 -9.75
C LEU A 306 12.21 -2.59 -8.40
N PHE A 307 11.53 -3.56 -7.76
CA PHE A 307 11.07 -3.39 -6.38
C PHE A 307 11.99 -4.12 -5.40
N ASN A 308 12.17 -3.57 -4.22
CA ASN A 308 12.93 -4.15 -3.11
C ASN A 308 12.07 -4.41 -1.86
N THR A 309 10.79 -4.10 -1.93
CA THR A 309 9.84 -4.29 -0.83
C THR A 309 8.59 -4.99 -1.34
N VAL A 310 8.28 -6.15 -0.78
CA VAL A 310 7.05 -6.88 -1.09
C VAL A 310 5.95 -6.39 -0.16
N LEU A 311 4.92 -5.76 -0.73
CA LEU A 311 3.69 -5.39 -0.03
C LEU A 311 2.67 -6.51 -0.25
N GLY A 312 2.84 -7.60 0.50
CA GLY A 312 2.04 -8.81 0.33
C GLY A 312 0.66 -8.69 0.96
N GLU A 313 -0.39 -8.87 0.18
CA GLU A 313 -1.74 -9.06 0.68
C GLU A 313 -2.02 -10.56 0.81
N PHE A 314 -2.06 -11.04 2.05
CA PHE A 314 -2.37 -12.43 2.38
C PHE A 314 -3.87 -12.65 2.60
N ASN A 315 -4.57 -11.59 2.94
CA ASN A 315 -5.97 -11.60 3.33
C ASN A 315 -6.88 -11.47 2.10
N ILE A 316 -7.01 -12.56 1.37
CA ILE A 316 -7.61 -12.59 0.04
C ILE A 316 -9.03 -13.13 0.11
N GLY A 317 -10.01 -12.31 -0.30
CA GLY A 317 -11.41 -12.74 -0.41
C GLY A 317 -12.00 -13.20 0.92
N ASP A 318 -12.50 -14.43 0.93
CA ASP A 318 -13.11 -15.11 2.10
C ASP A 318 -12.18 -16.18 2.70
N ILE A 319 -10.88 -15.98 2.61
CA ILE A 319 -9.88 -16.94 3.10
C ILE A 319 -10.17 -17.34 4.54
N ALA A 320 -10.16 -18.66 4.80
CA ALA A 320 -10.30 -19.19 6.15
C ALA A 320 -9.12 -18.77 7.03
N GLU A 321 -9.37 -18.36 8.28
CA GLU A 321 -8.34 -17.89 9.22
C GLU A 321 -7.19 -18.88 9.36
N GLU A 322 -7.49 -20.20 9.40
CA GLU A 322 -6.48 -21.25 9.48
C GLU A 322 -5.53 -21.26 8.27
N ASP A 323 -6.09 -21.15 7.05
CA ASP A 323 -5.33 -21.11 5.81
C ASP A 323 -4.48 -19.83 5.70
N LEU A 324 -5.05 -18.71 6.10
CA LEU A 324 -4.34 -17.43 6.16
C LEU A 324 -3.14 -17.50 7.12
N MET A 325 -3.37 -17.95 8.34
CA MET A 325 -2.32 -18.03 9.36
C MET A 325 -1.24 -19.06 9.01
N ARG A 326 -1.59 -20.14 8.29
CA ARG A 326 -0.59 -21.07 7.74
C ARG A 326 0.23 -20.40 6.65
N SER A 327 -0.39 -19.69 5.73
CA SER A 327 0.29 -18.96 4.66
C SER A 327 1.25 -17.90 5.21
N ILE A 328 0.82 -17.13 6.20
CA ILE A 328 1.67 -16.14 6.90
C ILE A 328 2.86 -16.83 7.58
N ARG A 329 2.65 -17.96 8.28
CA ARG A 329 3.74 -18.68 8.94
C ARG A 329 4.76 -19.24 7.95
N LEU A 330 4.31 -19.92 6.89
CA LEU A 330 5.21 -20.46 5.86
C LEU A 330 6.01 -19.34 5.17
N PHE A 331 5.36 -18.23 4.88
CA PHE A 331 6.07 -17.08 4.31
C PHE A 331 7.12 -16.53 5.29
N GLY A 332 6.76 -16.31 6.54
CA GLY A 332 7.66 -15.75 7.57
C GLY A 332 8.84 -16.65 7.90
N THR A 333 8.62 -17.96 7.94
CA THR A 333 9.68 -18.92 8.34
C THR A 333 10.56 -19.41 7.20
N GLU A 334 10.05 -19.46 5.96
CA GLU A 334 10.76 -20.09 4.84
C GLU A 334 11.01 -19.14 3.65
N VAL A 335 10.13 -18.16 3.39
CA VAL A 335 10.29 -17.23 2.27
C VAL A 335 11.04 -15.96 2.70
N LEU A 336 10.61 -15.34 3.79
CA LEU A 336 11.16 -14.07 4.26
C LEU A 336 12.68 -14.11 4.51
N PRO A 337 13.26 -15.15 5.16
CA PRO A 337 14.71 -15.24 5.34
C PRO A 337 15.51 -15.25 4.03
N GLU A 338 14.99 -15.92 3.00
CA GLU A 338 15.59 -16.00 1.68
C GLU A 338 15.53 -14.66 0.91
N LEU A 339 14.52 -13.84 1.17
CA LEU A 339 14.38 -12.53 0.56
C LEU A 339 15.27 -11.47 1.21
N ARG A 340 15.56 -11.59 2.51
CA ARG A 340 16.41 -10.63 3.24
C ARG A 340 17.84 -10.53 2.70
N SER A 341 18.36 -11.59 2.10
CA SER A 341 19.70 -11.64 1.49
C SER A 341 19.70 -11.29 0.00
N PHE A 342 18.52 -10.98 -0.57
CA PHE A 342 18.40 -10.72 -2.00
C PHE A 342 18.36 -9.22 -2.31
N GLU A 343 19.28 -8.78 -3.17
CA GLU A 343 19.35 -7.41 -3.69
C GLU A 343 18.87 -7.42 -5.15
N PRO A 344 17.74 -6.80 -5.50
CA PRO A 344 17.21 -6.84 -6.87
C PRO A 344 17.92 -5.89 -7.83
N TYR A 345 18.66 -4.88 -7.32
CA TYR A 345 19.43 -3.88 -8.06
C TYR A 345 20.51 -3.21 -7.22
#